data_4416c79c2ca71ddfb2c865efcf911d4c
#
_entry.id   4416c79c2ca71ddfb2c865efcf911d4c
#
_cell.length_a   1.000
_cell.length_b   1.000
_cell.length_c   1.000
_cell.angle_alpha   90.00
_cell.angle_beta   90.00
_cell.angle_gamma   90.00
#
_symmetry.space_group_name_H-M   'P 1'
#
loop_
_entity.id
_entity.type
_entity.pdbx_description
1 polymer ?
#
loop_
_entity_poly.entity_id
_entity_poly.type
_entity_poly.pdbx_seq_one_letter_code
_entity_poly.pdbx_strand_id
1 'polypeptide(L)'
;MGVTVRDCLKLPSLRNAEILAGHAGLDQFVSTVSVLEYAKTVAMESPLFLGNEIILTAFISVKDDVDAQCDAIRRLHAVGEAALVLYYVNYFLGGVDQKLIAVADELGFPLIVMPRDDYTLRYSDVITEVLMQIFLDHQRDTRFAAQMLRQISMMQEQRRSVNGILRLLSDRCQYTFLLADEDGKDCGFAPWPMSINEEFRNSIYSQTRNTQEILFGKRLIRLQHFQQNKRKITASGSNTMLKTRIQQLFLKIYLMPFRN
;
A
#
# COMPACT_ATOMS: atom_id res chain seq x y z
N MET A 1 -7.48 -1.05 2.80
CA MET A 1 -6.10 -1.40 3.19
C MET A 1 -5.57 -2.24 2.04
N GLY A 2 -4.32 -2.05 1.61
CA GLY A 2 -3.74 -2.84 0.53
C GLY A 2 -2.94 -4.03 1.10
N VAL A 3 -2.77 -5.06 0.30
CA VAL A 3 -1.91 -6.21 0.63
C VAL A 3 -0.45 -5.78 0.62
N THR A 4 0.34 -6.17 1.62
CA THR A 4 1.76 -5.86 1.71
C THR A 4 2.62 -7.10 1.44
N VAL A 5 3.93 -6.91 1.18
CA VAL A 5 4.89 -8.03 1.08
C VAL A 5 4.84 -8.90 2.34
N ARG A 6 4.76 -8.26 3.51
CA ARG A 6 4.62 -8.96 4.81
C ARG A 6 3.37 -9.83 4.88
N ASP A 7 2.27 -9.40 4.28
CA ASP A 7 1.04 -10.21 4.24
C ASP A 7 1.17 -11.39 3.28
N CYS A 8 1.85 -11.19 2.14
CA CYS A 8 2.14 -12.26 1.19
C CYS A 8 3.01 -13.37 1.80
N LEU A 9 3.97 -13.03 2.67
CA LEU A 9 4.81 -14.02 3.36
C LEU A 9 4.05 -14.93 4.33
N LYS A 10 2.81 -14.62 4.67
CA LYS A 10 1.94 -15.49 5.48
C LYS A 10 1.18 -16.53 4.64
N LEU A 11 1.19 -16.38 3.33
CA LEU A 11 0.50 -17.30 2.42
C LEU A 11 1.15 -18.69 2.42
N PRO A 12 0.39 -19.77 2.22
CA PRO A 12 0.92 -21.13 2.23
C PRO A 12 2.13 -21.35 1.32
N SER A 13 2.11 -20.73 0.13
CA SER A 13 3.21 -20.83 -0.85
C SER A 13 4.48 -20.09 -0.45
N LEU A 14 4.40 -19.05 0.39
CA LEU A 14 5.54 -18.21 0.78
C LEU A 14 5.95 -18.35 2.25
N ARG A 15 5.16 -18.99 3.10
CA ARG A 15 5.39 -19.05 4.56
C ARG A 15 6.71 -19.70 4.97
N ASN A 16 7.28 -20.54 4.11
CA ASN A 16 8.56 -21.23 4.34
C ASN A 16 9.72 -20.54 3.60
N ALA A 17 9.47 -19.42 2.95
CA ALA A 17 10.51 -18.64 2.29
C ALA A 17 11.35 -17.87 3.33
N GLU A 18 12.64 -17.71 3.05
CA GLU A 18 13.59 -16.98 3.89
C GLU A 18 13.78 -15.56 3.37
N ILE A 19 13.73 -14.56 4.26
CA ILE A 19 14.06 -13.18 3.93
C ILE A 19 15.54 -13.00 4.15
N LEU A 20 16.33 -12.80 3.10
CA LEU A 20 17.77 -12.61 3.19
C LEU A 20 18.17 -11.16 3.42
N ALA A 21 17.40 -10.20 2.90
CA ALA A 21 17.71 -8.77 2.95
C ALA A 21 16.47 -7.90 2.77
N GLY A 22 16.62 -6.59 2.98
CA GLY A 22 15.59 -5.61 2.67
C GLY A 22 14.39 -5.62 3.60
N HIS A 23 14.55 -5.96 4.86
CA HIS A 23 13.46 -6.03 5.86
C HIS A 23 12.67 -4.72 5.99
N ALA A 24 13.29 -3.57 5.68
CA ALA A 24 12.64 -2.26 5.72
C ALA A 24 11.52 -2.12 4.68
N GLY A 25 11.59 -2.84 3.56
CA GLY A 25 10.60 -2.80 2.48
C GLY A 25 9.42 -3.75 2.64
N LEU A 26 9.34 -4.55 3.71
CA LEU A 26 8.29 -5.56 3.87
C LEU A 26 6.86 -4.99 3.97
N ASP A 27 6.72 -3.72 4.31
CA ASP A 27 5.42 -3.06 4.40
C ASP A 27 5.02 -2.35 3.09
N GLN A 28 5.79 -2.54 2.00
CA GLN A 28 5.45 -2.08 0.66
C GLN A 28 4.19 -2.79 0.13
N PHE A 29 3.32 -2.03 -0.55
CA PHE A 29 2.11 -2.58 -1.14
C PHE A 29 2.43 -3.47 -2.34
N VAL A 30 1.58 -4.49 -2.54
CA VAL A 30 1.66 -5.44 -3.65
C VAL A 30 0.42 -5.29 -4.51
N SER A 31 0.62 -4.98 -5.79
CA SER A 31 -0.45 -4.84 -6.79
C SER A 31 -0.63 -6.09 -7.66
N THR A 32 0.45 -6.80 -7.92
CA THR A 32 0.45 -8.03 -8.74
C THR A 32 1.74 -8.83 -8.54
N VAL A 33 1.86 -9.93 -9.28
CA VAL A 33 3.05 -10.79 -9.32
C VAL A 33 3.46 -11.00 -10.76
N SER A 34 4.75 -10.85 -11.05
CA SER A 34 5.33 -11.07 -12.37
C SER A 34 6.50 -12.05 -12.32
N VAL A 35 6.81 -12.69 -13.45
CA VAL A 35 7.97 -13.58 -13.61
C VAL A 35 8.99 -12.91 -14.51
N LEU A 36 10.24 -12.83 -14.05
CA LEU A 36 11.34 -12.23 -14.79
C LEU A 36 12.47 -13.23 -14.94
N GLU A 37 12.59 -13.90 -16.11
CA GLU A 37 13.71 -14.79 -16.41
C GLU A 37 14.78 -14.13 -17.30
N TYR A 38 14.48 -12.96 -17.89
CA TYR A 38 15.38 -12.22 -18.76
C TYR A 38 15.88 -10.97 -18.05
N ALA A 39 16.99 -11.10 -17.31
CA ALA A 39 17.62 -9.96 -16.62
C ALA A 39 18.52 -9.09 -17.52
N LYS A 40 18.49 -9.27 -18.85
CA LYS A 40 19.27 -8.44 -19.77
C LYS A 40 18.74 -7.02 -19.84
N THR A 41 19.66 -6.08 -19.89
CA THR A 41 19.45 -4.61 -19.84
C THR A 41 18.28 -4.10 -20.69
N VAL A 42 18.11 -4.63 -21.90
CA VAL A 42 17.09 -4.19 -22.87
C VAL A 42 15.67 -4.56 -22.43
N ALA A 43 15.49 -5.68 -21.72
CA ALA A 43 14.15 -6.08 -21.24
C ALA A 43 13.67 -5.25 -20.05
N MET A 44 14.62 -4.65 -19.30
CA MET A 44 14.32 -3.86 -18.11
C MET A 44 14.10 -2.35 -18.38
N GLU A 45 14.38 -1.88 -19.59
CA GLU A 45 14.09 -0.50 -20.04
C GLU A 45 12.66 -0.32 -20.58
N SER A 46 11.90 -1.40 -20.62
CA SER A 46 10.55 -1.43 -21.18
C SER A 46 9.50 -0.91 -20.17
N PRO A 47 8.41 -0.27 -20.66
CA PRO A 47 7.25 0.09 -19.85
C PRO A 47 6.46 -1.13 -19.31
N LEU A 48 7.09 -2.31 -19.25
CA LEU A 48 6.48 -3.56 -18.79
C LEU A 48 6.33 -3.65 -17.27
N PHE A 49 7.11 -2.88 -16.51
CA PHE A 49 7.05 -2.86 -15.06
C PHE A 49 6.06 -1.80 -14.59
N LEU A 50 5.07 -2.22 -13.82
CA LEU A 50 3.99 -1.34 -13.36
C LEU A 50 4.25 -0.73 -11.99
N GLY A 51 5.27 -1.22 -11.28
CA GLY A 51 5.57 -0.89 -9.88
C GLY A 51 4.66 -1.65 -8.90
N ASN A 52 5.16 -1.82 -7.69
CA ASN A 52 4.51 -2.58 -6.63
C ASN A 52 4.25 -4.06 -6.98
N GLU A 53 5.08 -4.67 -7.81
CA GLU A 53 4.98 -6.09 -8.13
C GLU A 53 5.93 -6.92 -7.27
N ILE A 54 5.52 -8.15 -6.93
CA ILE A 54 6.46 -9.18 -6.48
C ILE A 54 7.03 -9.85 -7.74
N ILE A 55 8.34 -9.79 -7.89
CA ILE A 55 9.03 -10.40 -9.03
C ILE A 55 9.53 -11.79 -8.65
N LEU A 56 9.13 -12.81 -9.40
CA LEU A 56 9.59 -14.19 -9.24
C LEU A 56 10.66 -14.48 -10.29
N THR A 57 11.81 -15.05 -9.89
CA THR A 57 12.88 -15.39 -10.81
C THR A 57 13.74 -16.53 -10.27
N ALA A 58 14.39 -17.26 -11.16
CA ALA A 58 15.52 -18.14 -10.84
C ALA A 58 16.87 -17.57 -11.33
N PHE A 59 16.87 -16.34 -11.88
CA PHE A 59 18.05 -15.69 -12.47
C PHE A 59 18.78 -16.51 -13.52
N ILE A 60 18.08 -17.40 -14.23
CA ILE A 60 18.68 -18.35 -15.19
C ILE A 60 19.59 -17.66 -16.20
N SER A 61 19.15 -16.50 -16.73
CA SER A 61 19.91 -15.78 -17.77
C SER A 61 21.16 -15.06 -17.26
N VAL A 62 21.30 -14.88 -15.95
CA VAL A 62 22.41 -14.19 -15.27
C VAL A 62 22.95 -15.00 -14.09
N LYS A 63 22.80 -16.32 -14.11
CA LYS A 63 23.15 -17.20 -13.00
C LYS A 63 24.63 -17.11 -12.58
N ASP A 64 25.52 -16.88 -13.54
CA ASP A 64 26.97 -16.81 -13.33
C ASP A 64 27.50 -15.36 -13.27
N ASP A 65 26.60 -14.36 -13.25
CA ASP A 65 26.95 -12.94 -13.27
C ASP A 65 26.31 -12.18 -12.10
N VAL A 66 27.02 -12.12 -10.98
CA VAL A 66 26.57 -11.45 -9.74
C VAL A 66 26.36 -9.95 -9.96
N ASP A 67 27.15 -9.31 -10.83
CA ASP A 67 27.00 -7.88 -11.11
C ASP A 67 25.70 -7.62 -11.86
N ALA A 68 25.36 -8.45 -12.83
CA ALA A 68 24.08 -8.37 -13.52
C ALA A 68 22.89 -8.65 -12.58
N GLN A 69 23.02 -9.57 -11.63
CA GLN A 69 22.00 -9.81 -10.59
C GLN A 69 21.81 -8.57 -9.69
N CYS A 70 22.91 -7.94 -9.25
CA CYS A 70 22.89 -6.70 -8.47
C CYS A 70 22.23 -5.55 -9.25
N ASP A 71 22.56 -5.42 -10.52
CA ASP A 71 21.95 -4.38 -11.39
C ASP A 71 20.45 -4.63 -11.61
N ALA A 72 20.03 -5.89 -11.68
CA ALA A 72 18.63 -6.24 -11.73
C ALA A 72 17.88 -5.74 -10.46
N ILE A 73 18.40 -5.99 -9.27
CA ILE A 73 17.81 -5.48 -8.01
C ILE A 73 17.73 -3.95 -8.01
N ARG A 74 18.82 -3.24 -8.40
CA ARG A 74 18.81 -1.78 -8.44
C ARG A 74 17.74 -1.23 -9.36
N ARG A 75 17.55 -1.85 -10.52
CA ARG A 75 16.54 -1.45 -11.51
C ARG A 75 15.14 -1.73 -11.02
N LEU A 76 14.87 -2.93 -10.47
CA LEU A 76 13.58 -3.28 -9.91
C LEU A 76 13.19 -2.32 -8.78
N HIS A 77 14.12 -2.00 -7.89
CA HIS A 77 13.89 -0.99 -6.87
C HIS A 77 13.63 0.40 -7.47
N ALA A 78 14.39 0.82 -8.49
CA ALA A 78 14.25 2.13 -9.11
C ALA A 78 12.91 2.32 -9.83
N VAL A 79 12.31 1.26 -10.39
CA VAL A 79 10.97 1.31 -11.00
C VAL A 79 9.85 1.10 -9.98
N GLY A 80 10.20 0.87 -8.70
CA GLY A 80 9.24 0.80 -7.58
C GLY A 80 8.62 -0.57 -7.39
N GLU A 81 9.30 -1.66 -7.79
CA GLU A 81 8.82 -3.01 -7.50
C GLU A 81 8.85 -3.32 -5.99
N ALA A 82 7.98 -4.23 -5.55
CA ALA A 82 7.77 -4.47 -4.13
C ALA A 82 8.78 -5.45 -3.52
N ALA A 83 9.16 -6.49 -4.22
CA ALA A 83 10.08 -7.53 -3.73
C ALA A 83 10.60 -8.41 -4.86
N LEU A 84 11.73 -9.10 -4.62
CA LEU A 84 12.24 -10.18 -5.46
C LEU A 84 12.20 -11.50 -4.70
N VAL A 85 11.63 -12.54 -5.33
CA VAL A 85 11.60 -13.90 -4.79
C VAL A 85 12.43 -14.82 -5.68
N LEU A 86 13.50 -15.36 -5.12
CA LEU A 86 14.41 -16.29 -5.81
C LEU A 86 13.95 -17.73 -5.64
N TYR A 87 13.84 -18.43 -6.76
CA TYR A 87 13.52 -19.84 -6.84
C TYR A 87 14.75 -20.68 -7.19
N TYR A 88 14.76 -21.93 -6.76
CA TYR A 88 15.72 -22.95 -7.18
C TYR A 88 17.19 -22.55 -7.00
N VAL A 89 17.50 -21.82 -5.92
CA VAL A 89 18.81 -21.24 -5.68
C VAL A 89 19.92 -22.29 -5.73
N ASN A 90 19.77 -23.43 -5.03
CA ASN A 90 20.77 -24.49 -5.02
C ASN A 90 20.95 -25.18 -6.39
N TYR A 91 19.92 -25.09 -7.25
CA TYR A 91 19.94 -25.74 -8.56
C TYR A 91 20.65 -24.88 -9.62
N PHE A 92 20.38 -23.58 -9.65
CA PHE A 92 20.88 -22.69 -10.71
C PHE A 92 22.04 -21.79 -10.25
N LEU A 93 22.03 -21.32 -9.00
CA LEU A 93 22.97 -20.30 -8.53
C LEU A 93 24.08 -20.87 -7.62
N GLY A 94 23.89 -22.09 -7.08
CA GLY A 94 24.81 -22.65 -6.08
C GLY A 94 24.81 -21.92 -4.72
N GLY A 95 24.02 -20.86 -4.59
CA GLY A 95 23.89 -20.01 -3.42
C GLY A 95 23.52 -18.58 -3.78
N VAL A 96 23.27 -17.74 -2.77
CA VAL A 96 23.04 -16.30 -2.97
C VAL A 96 24.31 -15.56 -2.55
N ASP A 97 24.88 -14.79 -3.47
CA ASP A 97 26.13 -14.05 -3.21
C ASP A 97 25.92 -12.93 -2.17
N GLN A 98 26.91 -12.73 -1.31
CA GLN A 98 26.87 -11.70 -0.27
C GLN A 98 26.76 -10.28 -0.83
N LYS A 99 27.29 -10.03 -2.03
CA LYS A 99 27.17 -8.75 -2.72
C LYS A 99 25.71 -8.46 -3.09
N LEU A 100 24.97 -9.49 -3.53
CA LEU A 100 23.56 -9.36 -3.86
C LEU A 100 22.71 -9.03 -2.60
N ILE A 101 22.99 -9.72 -1.49
CA ILE A 101 22.35 -9.48 -0.19
C ILE A 101 22.64 -8.05 0.28
N ALA A 102 23.90 -7.61 0.22
CA ALA A 102 24.30 -6.27 0.64
C ALA A 102 23.59 -5.17 -0.18
N VAL A 103 23.49 -5.32 -1.49
CA VAL A 103 22.78 -4.37 -2.36
C VAL A 103 21.28 -4.31 -2.04
N ALA A 104 20.65 -5.44 -1.81
CA ALA A 104 19.23 -5.50 -1.46
C ALA A 104 18.97 -4.85 -0.09
N ASP A 105 19.85 -5.03 0.86
CA ASP A 105 19.74 -4.47 2.22
C ASP A 105 19.99 -2.95 2.21
N GLU A 106 20.99 -2.48 1.48
CA GLU A 106 21.28 -1.05 1.28
C GLU A 106 20.05 -0.30 0.71
N LEU A 107 19.36 -0.92 -0.24
CA LEU A 107 18.18 -0.36 -0.87
C LEU A 107 16.90 -0.54 -0.02
N GLY A 108 16.94 -1.36 1.03
CA GLY A 108 15.75 -1.79 1.75
C GLY A 108 14.78 -2.59 0.87
N PHE A 109 15.29 -3.22 -0.20
CA PHE A 109 14.48 -3.97 -1.17
C PHE A 109 14.38 -5.44 -0.76
N PRO A 110 13.18 -5.98 -0.46
CA PRO A 110 13.01 -7.34 0.03
C PRO A 110 13.55 -8.39 -0.95
N LEU A 111 14.59 -9.09 -0.53
CA LEU A 111 15.16 -10.25 -1.21
C LEU A 111 14.77 -11.51 -0.45
N ILE A 112 13.91 -12.31 -1.06
CA ILE A 112 13.28 -13.48 -0.48
C ILE A 112 13.74 -14.71 -1.24
N VAL A 113 14.04 -15.80 -0.55
CA VAL A 113 14.48 -17.07 -1.15
C VAL A 113 13.48 -18.16 -0.79
N MET A 114 13.02 -18.87 -1.80
CA MET A 114 12.19 -20.07 -1.62
C MET A 114 13.01 -21.22 -1.01
N PRO A 115 12.39 -22.21 -0.33
CA PRO A 115 13.07 -23.38 0.19
C PRO A 115 14.03 -23.98 -0.85
N ARG A 116 15.31 -24.09 -0.48
CA ARG A 116 16.41 -24.34 -1.45
C ARG A 116 16.42 -25.74 -2.01
N ASP A 117 15.88 -26.71 -1.26
CA ASP A 117 15.90 -28.13 -1.61
C ASP A 117 14.54 -28.67 -2.04
N ASP A 118 13.56 -27.78 -2.27
CA ASP A 118 12.23 -28.15 -2.75
C ASP A 118 12.05 -27.77 -4.22
N TYR A 119 12.17 -28.75 -5.09
CA TYR A 119 12.03 -28.61 -6.54
C TYR A 119 10.58 -28.73 -7.03
N THR A 120 9.64 -28.98 -6.12
CA THR A 120 8.21 -29.08 -6.45
C THR A 120 7.52 -27.72 -6.45
N LEU A 121 8.18 -26.66 -5.95
CA LEU A 121 7.68 -25.30 -5.89
C LEU A 121 7.39 -24.73 -7.28
N ARG A 122 6.23 -24.09 -7.43
CA ARG A 122 5.80 -23.51 -8.70
C ARG A 122 5.57 -22.02 -8.56
N TYR A 123 5.96 -21.27 -9.57
CA TYR A 123 5.59 -19.84 -9.68
C TYR A 123 4.06 -19.64 -9.64
N SER A 124 3.33 -20.56 -10.29
CA SER A 124 1.86 -20.51 -10.35
C SER A 124 1.19 -20.48 -8.98
N ASP A 125 1.76 -21.15 -7.99
CA ASP A 125 1.15 -21.25 -6.66
C ASP A 125 1.23 -19.88 -5.96
N VAL A 126 2.39 -19.23 -5.98
CA VAL A 126 2.56 -17.87 -5.45
C VAL A 126 1.70 -16.86 -6.22
N ILE A 127 1.72 -16.91 -7.56
CA ILE A 127 0.89 -16.03 -8.39
C ILE A 127 -0.58 -16.16 -8.01
N THR A 128 -1.09 -17.38 -7.93
CA THR A 128 -2.51 -17.65 -7.63
C THR A 128 -2.87 -17.16 -6.23
N GLU A 129 -2.06 -17.46 -5.23
CA GLU A 129 -2.37 -17.12 -3.84
C GLU A 129 -2.28 -15.60 -3.61
N VAL A 130 -1.26 -14.93 -4.14
CA VAL A 130 -1.11 -13.48 -4.01
C VAL A 130 -2.24 -12.74 -4.73
N LEU A 131 -2.57 -13.12 -5.96
CA LEU A 131 -3.69 -12.51 -6.69
C LEU A 131 -5.03 -12.75 -5.98
N MET A 132 -5.24 -13.94 -5.42
CA MET A 132 -6.43 -14.23 -4.63
C MET A 132 -6.49 -13.35 -3.37
N GLN A 133 -5.37 -13.16 -2.68
CA GLN A 133 -5.30 -12.30 -1.50
C GLN A 133 -5.63 -10.84 -1.85
N ILE A 134 -5.08 -10.31 -2.94
CA ILE A 134 -5.38 -8.97 -3.46
C ILE A 134 -6.87 -8.84 -3.81
N PHE A 135 -7.44 -9.83 -4.48
CA PHE A 135 -8.85 -9.86 -4.84
C PHE A 135 -9.77 -9.85 -3.61
N LEU A 136 -9.44 -10.65 -2.59
CA LEU A 136 -10.19 -10.69 -1.33
C LEU A 136 -10.10 -9.37 -0.56
N ASP A 137 -8.94 -8.72 -0.57
CA ASP A 137 -8.77 -7.40 0.05
C ASP A 137 -9.63 -6.34 -0.66
N HIS A 138 -9.61 -6.30 -2.00
CA HIS A 138 -10.48 -5.43 -2.79
C HIS A 138 -11.98 -5.71 -2.55
N GLN A 139 -12.38 -6.98 -2.42
CA GLN A 139 -13.76 -7.32 -2.08
C GLN A 139 -14.16 -6.86 -0.68
N ARG A 140 -13.26 -6.93 0.29
CA ARG A 140 -13.51 -6.42 1.65
C ARG A 140 -13.75 -4.92 1.62
N ASP A 141 -12.93 -4.16 0.91
CA ASP A 141 -13.07 -2.71 0.75
C ASP A 141 -14.40 -2.33 0.07
N THR A 142 -14.78 -3.04 -0.99
CA THR A 142 -16.05 -2.82 -1.68
C THR A 142 -17.26 -3.17 -0.81
N ARG A 143 -17.21 -4.27 -0.06
CA ARG A 143 -18.26 -4.65 0.88
C ARG A 143 -18.35 -3.66 2.03
N PHE A 144 -17.23 -3.20 2.57
CA PHE A 144 -17.19 -2.18 3.61
C PHE A 144 -17.82 -0.88 3.13
N ALA A 145 -17.45 -0.38 1.95
CA ALA A 145 -18.04 0.82 1.36
C ALA A 145 -19.57 0.68 1.14
N ALA A 146 -20.01 -0.45 0.59
CA ALA A 146 -21.43 -0.73 0.40
C ALA A 146 -22.22 -0.78 1.73
N GLN A 147 -21.64 -1.41 2.76
CA GLN A 147 -22.23 -1.44 4.10
C GLN A 147 -22.31 -0.04 4.71
N MET A 148 -21.27 0.78 4.56
CA MET A 148 -21.26 2.16 5.04
C MET A 148 -22.34 3.00 4.34
N LEU A 149 -22.42 2.94 3.01
CA LEU A 149 -23.44 3.62 2.23
C LEU A 149 -24.85 3.21 2.66
N ARG A 150 -25.11 1.92 2.87
CA ARG A 150 -26.38 1.41 3.35
C ARG A 150 -26.71 1.94 4.75
N GLN A 151 -25.73 1.96 5.67
CA GLN A 151 -25.95 2.50 7.02
C GLN A 151 -26.24 4.01 6.98
N ILE A 152 -25.52 4.78 6.14
CA ILE A 152 -25.76 6.21 5.95
C ILE A 152 -27.15 6.45 5.39
N SER A 153 -27.61 5.65 4.42
CA SER A 153 -28.94 5.78 3.84
C SER A 153 -30.08 5.45 4.83
N MET A 154 -29.81 4.60 5.83
CA MET A 154 -30.74 4.26 6.91
C MET A 154 -30.71 5.25 8.09
N MET A 155 -29.76 6.17 8.15
CA MET A 155 -29.69 7.18 9.20
C MET A 155 -30.87 8.16 9.06
N GLN A 156 -31.43 8.60 10.19
CA GLN A 156 -32.38 9.70 10.22
C GLN A 156 -31.76 10.96 9.63
N GLU A 157 -32.56 11.77 8.91
CA GLU A 157 -32.07 12.96 8.19
C GLU A 157 -31.23 13.90 9.05
N GLN A 158 -31.65 14.10 10.30
CA GLN A 158 -30.98 14.96 11.27
C GLN A 158 -29.56 14.45 11.64
N ARG A 159 -29.29 13.16 11.48
CA ARG A 159 -27.99 12.53 11.76
C ARG A 159 -27.09 12.37 10.52
N ARG A 160 -27.62 12.66 9.32
CA ARG A 160 -26.85 12.63 8.05
C ARG A 160 -25.97 13.85 7.87
N SER A 161 -25.34 14.32 8.94
CA SER A 161 -24.35 15.38 8.89
C SER A 161 -22.95 14.81 8.60
N VAL A 162 -22.02 15.66 8.18
CA VAL A 162 -20.62 15.30 8.00
C VAL A 162 -20.06 14.63 9.27
N ASN A 163 -20.29 15.22 10.43
CA ASN A 163 -19.85 14.67 11.71
C ASN A 163 -20.52 13.33 12.03
N GLY A 164 -21.80 13.15 11.69
CA GLY A 164 -22.51 11.87 11.85
C GLY A 164 -21.90 10.75 10.99
N ILE A 165 -21.54 11.05 9.76
CA ILE A 165 -20.86 10.11 8.85
C ILE A 165 -19.44 9.80 9.35
N LEU A 166 -18.67 10.83 9.73
CA LEU A 166 -17.32 10.63 10.29
C LEU A 166 -17.38 9.81 11.58
N ARG A 167 -18.39 10.01 12.40
CA ARG A 167 -18.61 9.23 13.62
C ARG A 167 -18.85 7.75 13.31
N LEU A 168 -19.72 7.47 12.35
CA LEU A 168 -19.97 6.10 11.89
C LEU A 168 -18.70 5.42 11.40
N LEU A 169 -17.88 6.13 10.63
CA LEU A 169 -16.59 5.65 10.16
C LEU A 169 -15.62 5.42 11.32
N SER A 170 -15.53 6.36 12.26
CA SER A 170 -14.68 6.29 13.44
C SER A 170 -14.98 5.06 14.29
N ASP A 171 -16.24 4.81 14.58
CA ASP A 171 -16.67 3.65 15.38
C ASP A 171 -16.39 2.31 14.68
N ARG A 172 -16.52 2.28 13.35
CA ARG A 172 -16.30 1.06 12.56
C ARG A 172 -14.84 0.73 12.32
N CYS A 173 -14.05 1.75 12.01
CA CYS A 173 -12.63 1.60 11.69
C CYS A 173 -11.74 1.63 12.93
N GLN A 174 -12.25 2.11 14.06
CA GLN A 174 -11.48 2.37 15.30
C GLN A 174 -10.33 3.37 15.07
N TYR A 175 -10.60 4.40 14.26
CA TYR A 175 -9.68 5.48 13.94
C TYR A 175 -10.29 6.84 14.27
N THR A 176 -9.45 7.79 14.62
CA THR A 176 -9.84 9.20 14.65
C THR A 176 -9.85 9.77 13.24
N PHE A 177 -10.96 10.37 12.84
CA PHE A 177 -11.11 11.04 11.55
C PHE A 177 -11.15 12.54 11.73
N LEU A 178 -10.33 13.23 10.96
CA LEU A 178 -10.29 14.67 10.85
C LEU A 178 -10.53 15.05 9.39
N LEU A 179 -11.47 15.94 9.15
CA LEU A 179 -11.77 16.47 7.84
C LEU A 179 -11.46 17.96 7.83
N ALA A 180 -10.57 18.39 6.94
CA ALA A 180 -10.22 19.79 6.77
C ALA A 180 -10.36 20.20 5.29
N ASP A 181 -10.63 21.50 5.04
CA ASP A 181 -10.60 22.11 3.71
C ASP A 181 -9.16 22.38 3.24
N GLU A 182 -9.00 23.00 2.06
CA GLU A 182 -7.71 23.35 1.46
C GLU A 182 -6.88 24.26 2.36
N ASP A 183 -7.53 25.15 3.10
CA ASP A 183 -6.90 26.12 3.99
C ASP A 183 -6.58 25.53 5.37
N GLY A 184 -6.92 24.26 5.60
CA GLY A 184 -6.72 23.55 6.87
C GLY A 184 -7.79 23.88 7.92
N LYS A 185 -8.93 24.46 7.51
CA LYS A 185 -10.06 24.74 8.41
C LYS A 185 -10.84 23.45 8.68
N ASP A 186 -11.25 23.29 9.93
CA ASP A 186 -12.06 22.15 10.41
C ASP A 186 -13.39 22.06 9.68
N CYS A 187 -13.62 20.93 8.99
CA CYS A 187 -14.88 20.57 8.37
C CYS A 187 -15.60 19.43 9.10
N GLY A 188 -14.88 18.72 9.99
CA GLY A 188 -15.45 17.65 10.80
C GLY A 188 -14.41 16.86 11.57
N PHE A 189 -14.81 16.40 12.75
CA PHE A 189 -13.94 15.64 13.65
C PHE A 189 -14.69 14.51 14.34
N ALA A 190 -14.16 13.29 14.28
CA ALA A 190 -14.67 12.12 14.97
C ALA A 190 -13.55 11.36 15.65
N PRO A 191 -13.35 11.53 16.96
CA PRO A 191 -12.27 10.89 17.70
C PRO A 191 -12.58 9.42 18.00
N TRP A 192 -11.52 8.59 18.05
CA TRP A 192 -11.53 7.24 18.59
C TRP A 192 -10.33 7.04 19.52
N PRO A 193 -10.51 6.60 20.75
CA PRO A 193 -11.80 6.49 21.48
C PRO A 193 -12.43 7.87 21.76
N MET A 194 -13.72 7.89 22.12
CA MET A 194 -14.46 9.13 22.39
C MET A 194 -13.86 10.02 23.49
N SER A 195 -13.01 9.47 24.36
CA SER A 195 -12.34 10.18 25.46
C SER A 195 -11.23 11.16 25.00
N ILE A 196 -10.95 11.22 23.70
CA ILE A 196 -9.97 12.18 23.16
C ILE A 196 -10.59 13.58 23.19
N ASN A 197 -9.97 14.50 23.92
CA ASN A 197 -10.48 15.81 24.25
C ASN A 197 -10.19 16.89 23.19
N GLU A 198 -10.76 18.09 23.39
CA GLU A 198 -10.58 19.25 22.51
C GLU A 198 -9.12 19.73 22.40
N GLU A 199 -8.29 19.51 23.42
CA GLU A 199 -6.88 19.90 23.39
C GLU A 199 -6.13 19.11 22.30
N PHE A 200 -6.44 17.83 22.14
CA PHE A 200 -5.89 17.00 21.07
C PHE A 200 -6.33 17.51 19.70
N ARG A 201 -7.60 17.87 19.55
CA ARG A 201 -8.15 18.46 18.33
C ARG A 201 -7.38 19.72 17.93
N ASN A 202 -7.22 20.66 18.86
CA ASN A 202 -6.54 21.94 18.61
C ASN A 202 -5.04 21.76 18.31
N SER A 203 -4.38 20.83 18.99
CA SER A 203 -2.98 20.49 18.73
C SER A 203 -2.77 19.95 17.32
N ILE A 204 -3.68 19.13 16.80
CA ILE A 204 -3.61 18.58 15.44
C ILE A 204 -3.75 19.70 14.41
N TYR A 205 -4.75 20.57 14.53
CA TYR A 205 -4.97 21.65 13.56
C TYR A 205 -3.81 22.64 13.50
N SER A 206 -3.12 22.90 14.60
CA SER A 206 -1.96 23.78 14.62
C SER A 206 -0.74 23.18 13.91
N GLN A 207 -0.61 21.86 13.87
CA GLN A 207 0.57 21.15 13.36
C GLN A 207 0.39 20.56 11.94
N THR A 208 -0.86 20.39 11.45
CA THR A 208 -1.15 19.71 10.18
C THR A 208 -0.80 20.48 8.91
N ARG A 209 -0.42 21.76 9.01
CA ARG A 209 -0.16 22.59 7.82
C ARG A 209 1.00 22.09 6.94
N ASN A 210 1.99 21.35 7.49
CA ASN A 210 3.21 21.00 6.74
C ASN A 210 3.86 19.64 7.09
N THR A 211 3.27 18.77 7.91
CA THR A 211 3.94 17.56 8.38
C THR A 211 3.09 16.30 8.19
N GLN A 212 3.73 15.21 7.76
CA GLN A 212 3.10 13.88 7.68
C GLN A 212 3.08 13.15 9.03
N GLU A 213 3.80 13.65 10.02
CA GLU A 213 3.92 13.06 11.35
C GLU A 213 3.80 14.15 12.42
N ILE A 214 3.00 13.89 13.45
CA ILE A 214 2.76 14.79 14.57
C ILE A 214 3.18 14.08 15.85
N LEU A 215 3.97 14.75 16.69
CA LEU A 215 4.30 14.27 18.01
C LEU A 215 3.29 14.86 19.02
N PHE A 216 2.49 13.99 19.64
CA PHE A 216 1.58 14.36 20.72
C PHE A 216 1.98 13.66 22.03
N GLY A 217 2.53 14.41 22.96
CA GLY A 217 3.15 13.87 24.17
C GLY A 217 4.33 12.94 23.81
N LYS A 218 4.26 11.66 24.19
CA LYS A 218 5.27 10.64 23.85
C LYS A 218 4.85 9.78 22.63
N ARG A 219 3.77 10.11 21.93
CA ARG A 219 3.21 9.31 20.83
C ARG A 219 3.45 9.98 19.50
N LEU A 220 4.02 9.24 18.54
CA LEU A 220 4.14 9.65 17.16
C LEU A 220 2.86 9.27 16.40
N ILE A 221 2.19 10.26 15.81
CA ILE A 221 0.96 10.09 15.05
C ILE A 221 1.29 10.30 13.58
N ARG A 222 1.11 9.26 12.77
CA ARG A 222 1.29 9.35 11.31
C ARG A 222 -0.03 9.75 10.65
N LEU A 223 0.01 10.78 9.82
CA LEU A 223 -1.13 11.27 9.06
C LEU A 223 -1.11 10.64 7.67
N GLN A 224 -2.19 9.96 7.30
CA GLN A 224 -2.39 9.51 5.93
C GLN A 224 -3.23 10.54 5.17
N HIS A 225 -2.65 11.09 4.09
CA HIS A 225 -3.33 12.01 3.19
C HIS A 225 -3.99 11.24 2.06
N PHE A 226 -5.29 11.44 1.88
CA PHE A 226 -5.99 11.01 0.68
C PHE A 226 -6.25 12.25 -0.19
N GLN A 227 -5.48 12.42 -1.26
CA GLN A 227 -5.78 13.42 -2.29
C GLN A 227 -6.71 12.81 -3.34
N GLN A 228 -7.85 13.43 -3.57
CA GLN A 228 -8.72 13.04 -4.67
C GLN A 228 -8.13 13.56 -5.98
N ASN A 229 -7.65 12.67 -6.85
CA ASN A 229 -7.16 13.03 -8.18
C ASN A 229 -8.29 13.67 -9.00
N LYS A 230 -8.05 14.86 -9.53
CA LYS A 230 -8.93 15.55 -10.49
C LYS A 230 -9.08 14.72 -11.76
N ARG A 231 -10.08 13.85 -11.87
CA ARG A 231 -10.55 13.41 -13.17
C ARG A 231 -11.48 14.49 -13.72
N LYS A 232 -11.03 15.20 -14.77
CA LYS A 232 -11.91 16.04 -15.61
C LYS A 232 -12.98 15.11 -16.21
N ILE A 233 -14.19 15.19 -15.71
CA ILE A 233 -15.36 14.64 -16.40
C ILE A 233 -15.75 15.68 -17.42
N THR A 234 -15.33 15.52 -18.68
CA THR A 234 -15.88 16.23 -19.82
C THR A 234 -17.20 15.58 -20.16
N ALA A 235 -18.30 16.16 -19.66
CA ALA A 235 -19.63 15.83 -20.13
C ALA A 235 -19.88 16.63 -21.39
N SER A 236 -19.82 16.01 -22.57
CA SER A 236 -20.43 16.51 -23.79
C SER A 236 -21.93 16.18 -23.77
N GLY A 237 -22.76 17.18 -23.66
CA GLY A 237 -24.22 16.99 -23.71
C GLY A 237 -24.95 18.24 -23.26
N SER A 238 -25.47 19.00 -24.23
CA SER A 238 -26.31 20.14 -24.06
C SER A 238 -27.54 19.85 -23.19
N ASN A 239 -27.70 20.49 -22.06
CA ASN A 239 -28.97 21.16 -21.70
C ASN A 239 -28.77 22.11 -20.50
N THR A 240 -29.42 23.23 -20.66
CA THR A 240 -29.42 24.43 -19.84
C THR A 240 -30.09 24.19 -18.49
N MET A 241 -29.59 24.88 -17.48
CA MET A 241 -30.10 25.05 -16.11
C MET A 241 -29.84 23.90 -15.11
N LEU A 242 -28.69 24.00 -14.48
CA LEU A 242 -28.51 24.01 -13.01
C LEU A 242 -27.02 24.27 -12.74
N LYS A 243 -26.65 25.55 -12.78
CA LYS A 243 -25.37 26.02 -12.20
C LYS A 243 -25.50 25.94 -10.67
N THR A 244 -25.51 24.76 -10.12
CA THR A 244 -25.14 24.57 -8.74
C THR A 244 -23.60 24.54 -8.71
N ARG A 245 -23.02 25.59 -8.14
CA ARG A 245 -21.62 25.62 -7.75
C ARG A 245 -21.33 24.41 -6.86
N ILE A 246 -20.90 23.31 -7.44
CA ILE A 246 -20.09 22.34 -6.71
C ILE A 246 -18.72 23.01 -6.60
N GLN A 247 -18.55 23.82 -5.57
CA GLN A 247 -17.23 24.20 -5.10
C GLN A 247 -16.49 22.89 -4.90
N GLN A 248 -15.38 22.74 -5.60
CA GLN A 248 -14.47 21.61 -5.44
C GLN A 248 -13.95 21.67 -4.01
N LEU A 249 -14.59 20.94 -3.12
CA LEU A 249 -14.08 20.73 -1.78
C LEU A 249 -12.89 19.77 -1.91
N PHE A 250 -11.69 20.28 -1.82
CA PHE A 250 -10.52 19.45 -1.54
C PHE A 250 -10.57 19.06 -0.06
N LEU A 251 -11.00 17.84 0.20
CA LEU A 251 -11.10 17.31 1.55
C LEU A 251 -9.83 16.52 1.86
N LYS A 252 -9.10 16.96 2.87
CA LYS A 252 -8.00 16.19 3.45
C LYS A 252 -8.58 15.34 4.58
N ILE A 253 -8.55 14.02 4.42
CA ILE A 253 -8.94 13.07 5.46
C ILE A 253 -7.69 12.61 6.17
N TYR A 254 -7.61 12.79 7.46
CA TYR A 254 -6.51 12.33 8.30
C TYR A 254 -6.98 11.12 9.10
N LEU A 255 -6.29 10.00 8.94
CA LEU A 255 -6.53 8.77 9.67
C LEU A 255 -5.46 8.59 10.74
N MET A 256 -5.85 8.41 11.96
CA MET A 256 -4.94 8.21 13.09
C MET A 256 -5.22 6.86 13.73
N PRO A 257 -4.33 5.86 13.58
CA PRO A 257 -4.46 4.60 14.28
C PRO A 257 -4.20 4.78 15.77
N PHE A 258 -5.10 4.29 16.59
CA PHE A 258 -4.85 4.20 18.02
C PHE A 258 -4.05 2.91 18.28
N ARG A 259 -2.74 3.03 18.50
CA ARG A 259 -1.91 1.94 19.01
C ARG A 259 -1.69 2.16 20.51
N ASN A 260 -2.09 1.17 21.31
CA ASN A 260 -1.74 1.07 22.73
C ASN A 260 -0.24 0.94 22.90
#